data_7e16661fcc2e6d665354e20ba317ef0b
#
_entry.id   7e16661fcc2e6d665354e20ba317ef0b
#
_cell.length_a   1.000
_cell.length_b   1.000
_cell.length_c   1.000
_cell.angle_alpha   90.00
_cell.angle_beta   90.00
_cell.angle_gamma   90.00
#
_symmetry.space_group_name_H-M   'P 1'
#
loop_
_entity.id
_entity.type
_entity.pdbx_description
1 polymer ?
#
loop_
_entity_poly.entity_id
_entity_poly.type
_entity_poly.pdbx_seq_one_letter_code
_entity_poly.pdbx_strand_id
1 'polypeptide(L)'
;MSRVSEYDGIIFCEGALAGAEVSKIKVELSRQNALLNELKSRMASQAKSFGANAIINYSYKQEKKLFGWDSLSLVGTGTAIIISDEQLLELKTNI
;
A
#
# COMPACT_ATOMS: atom_id res chain seq x y z
N MET A 1 -3.24 3.37 -17.76
CA MET A 1 -2.59 4.27 -16.80
C MET A 1 -2.69 3.72 -15.39
N SER A 2 -1.58 3.75 -14.69
CA SER A 2 -1.57 3.31 -13.30
C SER A 2 -2.22 4.35 -12.40
N ARG A 3 -3.02 3.91 -11.44
CA ARG A 3 -3.58 4.79 -10.44
C ARG A 3 -2.53 5.15 -9.41
N VAL A 4 -2.45 6.44 -9.12
CA VAL A 4 -1.53 6.96 -8.11
C VAL A 4 -2.33 7.76 -7.09
N SER A 5 -2.09 7.50 -5.83
CA SER A 5 -2.70 8.24 -4.73
C SER A 5 -1.67 8.45 -3.63
N GLU A 6 -2.01 9.29 -2.66
CA GLU A 6 -1.18 9.51 -1.49
C GLU A 6 -1.99 9.22 -0.24
N TYR A 7 -1.37 8.55 0.71
CA TYR A 7 -1.95 8.32 2.02
C TYR A 7 -0.86 8.42 3.07
N ASP A 8 -1.05 9.31 4.03
CA ASP A 8 -0.15 9.51 5.16
C ASP A 8 1.31 9.76 4.72
N GLY A 9 1.48 10.52 3.64
CA GLY A 9 2.78 10.86 3.09
C GLY A 9 3.41 9.82 2.20
N ILE A 10 2.79 8.65 2.04
CA ILE A 10 3.29 7.57 1.20
C ILE A 10 2.50 7.54 -0.12
N ILE A 11 3.23 7.46 -1.22
CA ILE A 11 2.63 7.31 -2.55
C ILE A 11 2.23 5.85 -2.76
N PHE A 12 0.98 5.64 -3.14
CA PHE A 12 0.47 4.33 -3.52
C PHE A 12 0.25 4.30 -5.03
N CYS A 13 0.92 3.39 -5.72
CA CYS A 13 0.81 3.24 -7.16
C CYS A 13 0.42 1.81 -7.51
N GLU A 14 -0.62 1.65 -8.32
CA GLU A 14 -1.07 0.33 -8.75
C GLU A 14 -0.16 -0.29 -9.81
N GLY A 15 0.68 0.52 -10.44
CA GLY A 15 1.69 0.07 -11.38
C GLY A 15 3.09 0.19 -10.81
N ALA A 16 4.06 0.32 -11.70
CA ALA A 16 5.47 0.41 -11.34
C ALA A 16 5.97 1.85 -11.43
N LEU A 17 6.93 2.18 -10.57
CA LEU A 17 7.68 3.44 -10.63
C LEU A 17 9.16 3.09 -10.52
N ALA A 18 10.01 3.92 -11.11
CA ALA A 18 11.45 3.77 -10.97
C ALA A 18 11.87 4.18 -9.56
N GLY A 19 12.59 3.31 -8.87
CA GLY A 19 13.05 3.58 -7.51
C GLY A 19 13.79 2.38 -6.96
N ALA A 20 14.40 2.54 -5.79
CA ALA A 20 15.11 1.46 -5.13
C ALA A 20 14.15 0.62 -4.31
N GLU A 21 14.01 -0.64 -4.64
CA GLU A 21 13.18 -1.56 -3.87
C GLU A 21 13.80 -1.81 -2.50
N VAL A 22 12.97 -1.74 -1.47
CA VAL A 22 13.39 -1.95 -0.08
C VAL A 22 12.83 -3.26 0.46
N SER A 23 11.54 -3.48 0.32
CA SER A 23 10.88 -4.67 0.86
C SER A 23 9.52 -4.88 0.22
N LYS A 24 9.08 -6.12 0.20
CA LYS A 24 7.69 -6.43 -0.13
C LYS A 24 6.82 -6.21 1.08
N ILE A 25 5.61 -5.73 0.84
CA ILE A 25 4.65 -5.44 1.90
C ILE A 25 3.42 -6.31 1.72
N LYS A 26 2.97 -6.90 2.81
CA LYS A 26 1.71 -7.61 2.86
C LYS A 26 1.06 -7.32 4.20
N VAL A 27 -0.16 -6.83 4.17
CA VAL A 27 -0.95 -6.56 5.37
C VAL A 27 -2.28 -7.27 5.25
N GLU A 28 -2.66 -7.97 6.29
CA GLU A 28 -3.94 -8.65 6.37
C GLU A 28 -4.72 -8.15 7.57
N LEU A 29 -5.95 -7.71 7.33
CA LEU A 29 -6.86 -7.31 8.38
C LEU A 29 -7.99 -8.33 8.45
N SER A 30 -7.98 -9.13 9.53
CA SER A 30 -8.96 -10.21 9.74
C SER A 30 -10.08 -9.74 10.64
N ARG A 31 -10.86 -8.75 10.17
CA ARG A 31 -11.96 -8.21 10.94
C ARG A 31 -13.18 -8.03 10.05
N GLN A 32 -14.35 -8.19 10.67
CA GLN A 32 -15.62 -8.06 9.98
C GLN A 32 -15.83 -6.68 9.35
N ASN A 33 -15.31 -5.64 9.99
CA ASN A 33 -15.46 -4.25 9.54
C ASN A 33 -14.13 -3.60 9.17
N ALA A 34 -13.23 -4.37 8.55
CA ALA A 34 -11.95 -3.82 8.11
C ALA A 34 -12.17 -2.79 6.99
N LEU A 35 -11.60 -1.60 7.17
CA LEU A 35 -11.73 -0.51 6.22
C LEU A 35 -10.47 -0.40 5.35
N LEU A 36 -10.67 0.00 4.10
CA LEU A 36 -9.57 0.20 3.18
C LEU A 36 -8.57 1.25 3.69
N ASN A 37 -9.07 2.31 4.33
CA ASN A 37 -8.20 3.33 4.92
C ASN A 37 -7.31 2.77 6.02
N GLU A 38 -7.82 1.84 6.82
CA GLU A 38 -7.03 1.18 7.85
C GLU A 38 -5.94 0.31 7.23
N LEU A 39 -6.28 -0.40 6.14
CA LEU A 39 -5.30 -1.19 5.41
C LEU A 39 -4.19 -0.31 4.87
N LYS A 40 -4.53 0.80 4.22
CA LYS A 40 -3.55 1.75 3.70
C LYS A 40 -2.69 2.35 4.80
N SER A 41 -3.29 2.66 5.95
CA SER A 41 -2.57 3.20 7.09
C SER A 41 -1.49 2.23 7.58
N ARG A 42 -1.83 0.94 7.66
CA ARG A 42 -0.86 -0.08 8.08
C ARG A 42 0.22 -0.30 7.04
N MET A 43 -0.13 -0.30 5.77
CA MET A 43 0.85 -0.42 4.68
C MET A 43 1.80 0.77 4.66
N ALA A 44 1.27 1.98 4.83
CA ALA A 44 2.09 3.19 4.90
C ALA A 44 3.04 3.15 6.09
N SER A 45 2.55 2.68 7.23
CA SER A 45 3.37 2.54 8.43
C SER A 45 4.52 1.56 8.22
N GLN A 46 4.26 0.42 7.56
CA GLN A 46 5.31 -0.53 7.21
C GLN A 46 6.33 0.08 6.27
N ALA A 47 5.87 0.77 5.23
CA ALA A 47 6.77 1.42 4.28
C ALA A 47 7.69 2.42 4.98
N LYS A 48 7.13 3.23 5.88
CA LYS A 48 7.91 4.18 6.67
C LYS A 48 8.96 3.50 7.53
N SER A 49 8.62 2.35 8.10
CA SER A 49 9.56 1.60 8.95
C SER A 49 10.79 1.11 8.17
N PHE A 50 10.66 0.94 6.86
CA PHE A 50 11.77 0.58 5.99
C PHE A 50 12.47 1.79 5.37
N GLY A 51 12.05 3.01 5.72
CA GLY A 51 12.58 4.22 5.11
C GLY A 51 12.06 4.49 3.70
N ALA A 52 11.01 3.80 3.28
CA ALA A 52 10.43 3.97 1.96
C ALA A 52 9.47 5.16 1.92
N ASN A 53 9.29 5.72 0.74
CA ASN A 53 8.35 6.83 0.52
C ASN A 53 7.28 6.51 -0.51
N ALA A 54 7.30 5.30 -1.08
CA ALA A 54 6.30 4.88 -2.05
C ALA A 54 6.07 3.37 -1.98
N ILE A 55 4.89 2.96 -2.41
CA ILE A 55 4.52 1.55 -2.57
C ILE A 55 4.04 1.38 -4.01
N ILE A 56 4.67 0.47 -4.73
CA ILE A 56 4.31 0.14 -6.11
C ILE A 56 3.63 -1.23 -6.18
N ASN A 57 2.99 -1.49 -7.31
CA ASN A 57 2.22 -2.72 -7.52
C ASN A 57 1.21 -2.95 -6.40
N TYR A 58 0.67 -1.84 -5.89
CA TYR A 58 -0.32 -1.88 -4.84
C TYR A 58 -1.60 -2.53 -5.33
N SER A 59 -2.08 -3.50 -4.58
CA SER A 59 -3.38 -4.11 -4.81
C SER A 59 -3.97 -4.56 -3.49
N TYR A 60 -5.27 -4.75 -3.48
CA TYR A 60 -5.96 -5.29 -2.32
C TYR A 60 -7.08 -6.20 -2.78
N LYS A 61 -7.44 -7.13 -1.91
CA LYS A 61 -8.55 -8.02 -2.17
C LYS A 61 -9.21 -8.43 -0.85
N GLN A 62 -10.45 -8.82 -0.93
CA GLN A 62 -11.15 -9.44 0.19
C GLN A 62 -11.08 -10.95 0.03
N GLU A 63 -10.69 -11.63 1.10
CA GLU A 63 -10.67 -13.10 1.14
C GLU A 63 -11.66 -13.59 2.17
N LYS A 64 -12.45 -14.60 1.79
CA LYS A 64 -13.33 -15.27 2.72
C LYS A 64 -12.57 -16.43 3.34
N LYS A 65 -12.46 -16.44 4.66
CA LYS A 65 -11.79 -17.53 5.36
C LYS A 65 -12.70 -18.74 5.42
N LEU A 66 -12.13 -19.92 5.15
CA LEU A 66 -12.85 -21.18 5.14
C LEU A 66 -13.26 -21.65 6.54
N PHE A 67 -12.57 -21.16 7.56
CA PHE A 67 -12.83 -21.56 8.93
C PHE A 67 -13.27 -20.38 9.75
N GLY A 68 -14.40 -20.52 10.41
CA GLY A 68 -14.94 -19.50 11.26
C GLY A 68 -16.12 -18.80 10.69
N TRP A 69 -16.78 -18.06 11.54
CA TRP A 69 -18.03 -17.40 11.29
C TRP A 69 -17.81 -16.16 10.45
N ASP A 70 -18.17 -16.20 9.18
CA ASP A 70 -18.24 -15.03 8.29
C ASP A 70 -17.08 -14.05 8.41
N SER A 71 -15.87 -14.55 8.64
CA SER A 71 -14.71 -13.65 8.73
C SER A 71 -14.19 -13.34 7.34
N LEU A 72 -14.29 -12.08 6.96
CA LEU A 72 -13.67 -11.54 5.77
C LEU A 72 -12.30 -11.01 6.17
N SER A 73 -11.30 -11.32 5.35
CA SER A 73 -9.98 -10.71 5.47
C SER A 73 -9.79 -9.72 4.34
N LEU A 74 -9.27 -8.56 4.68
CA LEU A 74 -8.84 -7.57 3.70
C LEU A 74 -7.32 -7.66 3.59
N VAL A 75 -6.82 -8.01 2.42
CA VAL A 75 -5.39 -8.24 2.19
C VAL A 75 -4.86 -7.21 1.21
N GLY A 76 -3.85 -6.45 1.63
CA GLY A 76 -3.15 -5.51 0.78
C GLY A 76 -1.72 -5.97 0.53
N THR A 77 -1.27 -5.83 -0.70
CA THR A 77 0.09 -6.18 -1.10
C THR A 77 0.71 -5.07 -1.92
N GLY A 78 2.03 -5.04 -1.94
CA GLY A 78 2.78 -4.09 -2.73
C GLY A 78 4.27 -4.23 -2.46
N THR A 79 5.05 -3.36 -3.07
CA THR A 79 6.50 -3.30 -2.86
C THR A 79 6.87 -1.91 -2.40
N ALA A 80 7.53 -1.82 -1.26
CA ALA A 80 8.03 -0.55 -0.73
C ALA A 80 9.29 -0.16 -1.48
N ILE A 81 9.33 1.07 -1.98
CA ILE A 81 10.47 1.60 -2.72
C ILE A 81 10.82 2.99 -2.21
N ILE A 82 12.04 3.41 -2.53
CA ILE A 82 12.49 4.79 -2.31
C ILE A 82 12.59 5.47 -3.67
N ILE A 83 11.82 6.52 -3.87
CA ILE A 83 11.90 7.35 -5.07
C ILE A 83 12.58 8.66 -4.71
N SER A 84 13.13 9.36 -5.72
CA SER A 84 13.80 10.64 -5.51
C SER A 84 12.81 11.70 -5.01
N ASP A 85 13.33 12.70 -4.30
CA ASP A 85 12.50 13.81 -3.81
C ASP A 85 11.84 14.56 -4.97
N GLU A 86 12.55 14.69 -6.08
CA GLU A 86 12.03 15.33 -7.30
C GLU A 86 10.83 14.56 -7.85
N GLN A 87 10.95 13.25 -7.97
CA GLN A 87 9.87 12.40 -8.46
C GLN A 87 8.69 12.40 -7.49
N LEU A 88 8.97 12.38 -6.20
CA LEU A 88 7.95 12.41 -5.16
C LEU A 88 7.14 13.71 -5.25
N LEU A 89 7.82 14.84 -5.41
CA LEU A 89 7.17 16.14 -5.55
C LEU A 89 6.29 16.19 -6.81
N GLU A 90 6.82 15.67 -7.92
CA GLU A 90 6.08 15.62 -9.18
C GLU A 90 4.80 14.81 -9.05
N LEU A 91 4.88 13.64 -8.43
CA LEU A 91 3.71 12.80 -8.23
C LEU A 91 2.68 13.47 -7.31
N LYS A 92 3.12 14.10 -6.23
CA LYS A 92 2.22 14.79 -5.31
C LYS A 92 1.52 15.97 -5.97
N THR A 93 2.19 16.64 -6.90
CA THR A 93 1.62 17.78 -7.62
C THR A 93 0.52 17.33 -8.59
N ASN A 94 0.59 16.11 -9.10
CA ASN A 94 -0.32 15.58 -10.11
C ASN A 94 -1.45 14.70 -9.54
N ILE A 95 -1.49 14.55 -8.24
CA ILE A 95 -2.55 13.78 -7.58
C ILE A 95 -3.79 14.63 -7.32
#